data_f99b6c8d7660330f0e66992f10ca51cb
#
_entry.id   f99b6c8d7660330f0e66992f10ca51cb
#
_cell.length_a   1.000
_cell.length_b   1.000
_cell.length_c   1.000
_cell.angle_alpha   90.00
_cell.angle_beta   90.00
_cell.angle_gamma   90.00
#
_symmetry.space_group_name_H-M   'P 1'
#
loop_
_entity.id
_entity.type
_entity.pdbx_description
1 polymer ?
#
loop_
_entity_poly.entity_id
_entity_poly.type
_entity_poly.pdbx_seq_one_letter_code
_entity_poly.pdbx_strand_id
1 'polypeptide(L)'
;MGRYSEWQRGLVVAGALAAGIAMPRVVAAQAVVPGVQQDEPAPARPLKPSPEFARLPRYEGTLGDRPIVVHLGPKTDEEGVHGEYQFADTGEVVLLAGDRDGDTLEIEESNDGTNITGVWIGRFDATGDLKADRMNSDESDPQPVVLRLAPGKRAALQVRDGRVQEIETVGGVVNLRTDD
;
A
#
# COMPACT_ATOMS: atom_id res chain seq x y z
N MET A 1 17.24 44.39 -17.37
CA MET A 1 18.70 44.38 -17.48
C MET A 1 19.11 42.94 -17.15
N GLY A 2 19.29 42.02 -18.03
CA GLY A 2 20.03 41.96 -19.26
C GLY A 2 21.27 41.17 -19.03
N ARG A 3 21.34 39.94 -19.49
CA ARG A 3 22.53 39.47 -20.24
C ARG A 3 22.35 38.01 -20.63
N TYR A 4 21.91 37.81 -21.86
CA TYR A 4 22.16 36.61 -22.67
C TYR A 4 23.66 36.55 -22.98
N SER A 5 24.27 35.37 -22.88
CA SER A 5 25.57 35.11 -23.51
C SER A 5 25.45 33.89 -24.42
N GLU A 6 25.46 34.20 -25.70
CA GLU A 6 25.61 33.29 -26.82
C GLU A 6 27.02 32.65 -26.82
N TRP A 7 27.06 31.36 -27.09
CA TRP A 7 28.27 30.70 -27.60
C TRP A 7 27.92 29.98 -28.89
N GLN A 8 28.12 30.71 -29.99
CA GLN A 8 28.21 30.13 -31.32
C GLN A 8 29.68 30.13 -31.77
N ARG A 9 29.99 29.11 -32.59
CA ARG A 9 31.01 29.01 -33.64
C ARG A 9 32.29 28.26 -33.33
N GLY A 10 32.47 27.24 -34.14
CA GLY A 10 33.72 26.56 -34.38
C GLY A 10 33.57 25.39 -35.35
N LEU A 11 33.26 25.71 -36.61
CA LEU A 11 33.33 24.75 -37.72
C LEU A 11 34.80 24.68 -38.17
N VAL A 12 35.44 23.51 -38.03
CA VAL A 12 36.70 23.22 -38.73
C VAL A 12 36.53 21.94 -39.52
N VAL A 13 36.47 22.13 -40.85
CA VAL A 13 36.58 21.07 -41.84
C VAL A 13 38.06 20.82 -42.09
N ALA A 14 38.56 19.64 -41.86
CA ALA A 14 39.85 19.18 -42.39
C ALA A 14 39.67 17.75 -42.94
N GLY A 15 39.70 17.70 -44.25
CA GLY A 15 39.74 16.44 -44.99
C GLY A 15 41.14 15.79 -44.90
N ALA A 16 41.20 14.48 -44.85
CA ALA A 16 42.39 13.70 -45.15
C ALA A 16 41.98 12.31 -45.68
N LEU A 17 42.36 12.11 -46.84
CA LEU A 17 42.69 10.93 -47.66
C LEU A 17 42.50 9.53 -47.08
N ALA A 18 41.87 8.71 -47.93
CA ALA A 18 41.75 7.29 -47.89
C ALA A 18 43.10 6.57 -47.97
N ALA A 19 43.32 5.62 -47.07
CA ALA A 19 44.22 4.46 -47.28
C ALA A 19 43.42 3.22 -46.92
N GLY A 20 43.05 2.46 -47.94
CA GLY A 20 42.33 1.20 -47.80
C GLY A 20 43.31 0.15 -47.24
N ILE A 21 43.01 -0.32 -46.03
CA ILE A 21 43.57 -1.56 -45.50
C ILE A 21 42.40 -2.55 -45.43
N ALA A 22 42.42 -3.53 -46.34
CA ALA A 22 41.50 -4.64 -46.32
C ALA A 22 41.83 -5.52 -45.08
N MET A 23 41.05 -5.40 -44.01
CA MET A 23 41.10 -6.34 -42.90
C MET A 23 40.18 -7.53 -43.20
N PRO A 24 40.63 -8.77 -42.95
CA PRO A 24 39.76 -9.93 -43.07
C PRO A 24 38.63 -9.83 -42.01
N ARG A 25 37.39 -9.93 -42.45
CA ARG A 25 36.24 -10.09 -41.57
C ARG A 25 36.36 -11.44 -40.85
N VAL A 26 36.78 -11.41 -39.61
CA VAL A 26 36.55 -12.52 -38.69
C VAL A 26 35.07 -12.56 -38.42
N VAL A 27 34.37 -13.50 -39.05
CA VAL A 27 32.97 -13.84 -38.68
C VAL A 27 33.06 -14.54 -37.32
N ALA A 28 32.90 -13.77 -36.24
CA ALA A 28 32.67 -14.36 -34.94
C ALA A 28 31.34 -15.09 -34.99
N ALA A 29 31.35 -16.41 -34.99
CA ALA A 29 30.18 -17.22 -34.76
C ALA A 29 29.63 -16.84 -33.39
N GLN A 30 28.51 -16.11 -33.35
CA GLN A 30 27.79 -15.87 -32.12
C GLN A 30 27.27 -17.24 -31.66
N ALA A 31 27.81 -17.75 -30.56
CA ALA A 31 27.24 -18.87 -29.86
C ALA A 31 25.84 -18.46 -29.45
N VAL A 32 24.81 -19.11 -30.04
CA VAL A 32 23.44 -19.03 -29.59
C VAL A 32 23.40 -19.59 -28.18
N VAL A 33 23.42 -18.71 -27.18
CA VAL A 33 23.14 -19.08 -25.80
C VAL A 33 21.68 -19.57 -25.82
N PRO A 34 21.38 -20.83 -25.41
CA PRO A 34 20.01 -21.29 -25.30
C PRO A 34 19.29 -20.29 -24.38
N GLY A 35 18.21 -19.71 -24.88
CA GLY A 35 17.46 -18.67 -24.18
C GLY A 35 17.14 -19.10 -22.75
N VAL A 36 17.61 -18.31 -21.79
CA VAL A 36 16.98 -18.24 -20.50
C VAL A 36 15.55 -17.82 -20.80
N GLN A 37 14.62 -18.77 -20.76
CA GLN A 37 13.21 -18.45 -20.70
C GLN A 37 13.07 -17.59 -19.44
N GLN A 38 12.89 -16.30 -19.62
CA GLN A 38 12.35 -15.46 -18.57
C GLN A 38 10.96 -16.03 -18.32
N ASP A 39 10.81 -16.74 -17.20
CA ASP A 39 9.48 -17.10 -16.71
C ASP A 39 8.71 -15.79 -16.61
N GLU A 40 7.80 -15.58 -17.54
CA GLU A 40 6.83 -14.49 -17.47
C GLU A 40 6.11 -14.64 -16.13
N PRO A 41 6.14 -13.62 -15.24
CA PRO A 41 5.55 -13.76 -13.92
C PRO A 41 4.10 -14.17 -14.09
N ALA A 42 3.73 -15.29 -13.47
CA ALA A 42 2.36 -15.79 -13.51
C ALA A 42 1.42 -14.66 -13.08
N PRO A 43 0.27 -14.48 -13.74
CA PRO A 43 -0.67 -13.42 -13.40
C PRO A 43 -0.99 -13.51 -11.90
N ALA A 44 -0.81 -12.41 -11.18
CA ALA A 44 -1.06 -12.32 -9.75
C ALA A 44 -2.49 -12.78 -9.47
N ARG A 45 -2.65 -13.73 -8.55
CA ARG A 45 -3.98 -14.20 -8.15
C ARG A 45 -4.62 -13.13 -7.28
N PRO A 46 -5.91 -12.80 -7.49
CA PRO A 46 -6.61 -11.88 -6.61
C PRO A 46 -6.49 -12.30 -5.14
N LEU A 47 -6.14 -11.37 -4.28
CA LEU A 47 -6.08 -11.58 -2.85
C LEU A 47 -7.49 -11.86 -2.30
N LYS A 48 -7.55 -12.54 -1.16
CA LYS A 48 -8.79 -12.80 -0.43
C LYS A 48 -8.66 -12.26 0.98
N PRO A 49 -9.78 -11.82 1.60
CA PRO A 49 -9.76 -11.38 3.00
C PRO A 49 -9.10 -12.42 3.91
N SER A 50 -8.19 -11.95 4.77
CA SER A 50 -7.50 -12.81 5.72
C SER A 50 -8.25 -12.88 7.05
N PRO A 51 -8.52 -14.09 7.60
CA PRO A 51 -9.08 -14.24 8.93
C PRO A 51 -8.23 -13.61 10.04
N GLU A 52 -6.94 -13.44 9.80
CA GLU A 52 -6.01 -12.79 10.71
C GLU A 52 -6.40 -11.32 10.90
N PHE A 53 -6.61 -10.59 9.81
CA PHE A 53 -6.95 -9.18 9.85
C PHE A 53 -8.38 -8.90 10.31
N ALA A 54 -9.28 -9.87 10.21
CA ALA A 54 -10.66 -9.72 10.70
C ALA A 54 -10.77 -9.43 12.21
N ARG A 55 -9.68 -9.65 12.97
CA ARG A 55 -9.61 -9.37 14.42
C ARG A 55 -9.11 -7.95 14.73
N LEU A 56 -8.53 -7.27 13.74
CA LEU A 56 -8.03 -5.91 13.91
C LEU A 56 -9.18 -4.89 13.97
N PRO A 57 -8.91 -3.69 14.48
CA PRO A 57 -9.85 -2.57 14.41
C PRO A 57 -10.41 -2.42 13.00
N ARG A 58 -11.72 -2.31 12.89
CA ARG A 58 -12.43 -2.16 11.64
C ARG A 58 -12.80 -0.72 11.40
N TYR A 59 -12.57 -0.26 10.19
CA TYR A 59 -12.94 1.07 9.72
C TYR A 59 -13.84 0.96 8.50
N GLU A 60 -14.70 1.94 8.32
CA GLU A 60 -15.56 2.08 7.14
C GLU A 60 -15.45 3.49 6.58
N GLY A 61 -15.44 3.62 5.27
CA GLY A 61 -15.37 4.92 4.62
C GLY A 61 -15.10 4.84 3.13
N THR A 62 -14.32 5.78 2.63
CA THR A 62 -14.06 5.89 1.19
C THR A 62 -12.58 6.12 0.89
N LEU A 63 -12.15 5.63 -0.28
CA LEU A 63 -10.94 5.99 -0.98
C LEU A 63 -11.38 6.68 -2.28
N GLY A 64 -11.10 7.98 -2.40
CA GLY A 64 -11.76 8.79 -3.41
C GLY A 64 -13.28 8.70 -3.24
N ASP A 65 -13.96 8.31 -4.32
CA ASP A 65 -15.42 8.12 -4.34
C ASP A 65 -15.85 6.67 -4.08
N ARG A 66 -14.89 5.73 -3.92
CA ARG A 66 -15.19 4.30 -3.77
C ARG A 66 -15.33 3.92 -2.30
N PRO A 67 -16.39 3.22 -1.90
CA PRO A 67 -16.55 2.74 -0.53
C PRO A 67 -15.59 1.58 -0.25
N ILE A 68 -14.93 1.64 0.92
CA ILE A 68 -14.00 0.61 1.40
C ILE A 68 -14.30 0.21 2.85
N VAL A 69 -13.93 -1.02 3.17
CA VAL A 69 -13.84 -1.52 4.54
C VAL A 69 -12.38 -1.85 4.82
N VAL A 70 -11.85 -1.35 5.92
CA VAL A 70 -10.44 -1.51 6.29
C VAL A 70 -10.34 -2.23 7.62
N HIS A 71 -9.45 -3.19 7.72
CA HIS A 71 -8.97 -3.79 8.95
C HIS A 71 -7.51 -3.38 9.13
N LEU A 72 -7.21 -2.56 10.14
CA LEU A 72 -5.87 -2.01 10.37
C LEU A 72 -5.57 -1.97 11.86
N GLY A 73 -4.40 -2.45 12.26
CA GLY A 73 -3.97 -2.46 13.64
C GLY A 73 -2.48 -2.71 13.80
N PRO A 74 -1.99 -2.66 15.05
CA PRO A 74 -0.59 -2.91 15.32
C PRO A 74 -0.20 -4.37 14.98
N LYS A 75 1.03 -4.55 14.53
CA LYS A 75 1.66 -5.86 14.43
C LYS A 75 1.86 -6.44 15.84
N THR A 76 1.86 -7.78 15.96
CA THR A 76 1.99 -8.45 17.26
C THR A 76 3.44 -8.75 17.64
N ASP A 77 4.28 -9.00 16.66
CA ASP A 77 5.63 -9.53 16.87
C ASP A 77 6.75 -8.52 16.56
N GLU A 78 6.38 -7.36 16.02
CA GLU A 78 7.30 -6.28 15.66
C GLU A 78 6.59 -4.91 15.73
N GLU A 79 7.36 -3.83 15.65
CA GLU A 79 6.81 -2.48 15.52
C GLU A 79 6.10 -2.30 14.18
N GLY A 80 5.18 -1.31 14.12
CA GLY A 80 4.44 -0.97 12.93
C GLY A 80 2.99 -1.44 12.95
N VAL A 81 2.34 -1.22 11.82
CA VAL A 81 0.93 -1.57 11.58
C VAL A 81 0.79 -2.46 10.36
N HIS A 82 -0.26 -3.25 10.34
CA HIS A 82 -0.60 -4.09 9.20
C HIS A 82 -2.12 -4.24 9.07
N GLY A 83 -2.54 -4.71 7.91
CA GLY A 83 -3.95 -4.93 7.68
C GLY A 83 -4.29 -5.16 6.23
N GLU A 84 -5.56 -4.94 5.92
CA GLU A 84 -6.09 -5.02 4.55
C GLU A 84 -7.27 -4.08 4.39
N TYR A 85 -7.55 -3.67 3.16
CA TYR A 85 -8.84 -3.10 2.83
C TYR A 85 -9.50 -3.85 1.68
N GLN A 86 -10.82 -3.75 1.65
CA GLN A 86 -11.64 -4.33 0.61
C GLN A 86 -12.54 -3.25 0.00
N PHE A 87 -12.53 -3.15 -1.32
CA PHE A 87 -13.52 -2.36 -2.04
C PHE A 87 -14.89 -3.01 -1.92
N ALA A 88 -15.88 -2.26 -1.43
CA ALA A 88 -17.23 -2.79 -1.22
C ALA A 88 -17.97 -3.08 -2.53
N ASP A 89 -17.59 -2.42 -3.63
CA ASP A 89 -18.20 -2.56 -4.94
C ASP A 89 -17.68 -3.79 -5.72
N THR A 90 -16.40 -4.12 -5.61
CA THR A 90 -15.77 -5.21 -6.37
C THR A 90 -15.39 -6.41 -5.52
N GLY A 91 -15.24 -6.21 -4.21
CA GLY A 91 -14.68 -7.22 -3.31
C GLY A 91 -13.16 -7.41 -3.45
N GLU A 92 -12.49 -6.57 -4.22
CA GLU A 92 -11.03 -6.58 -4.35
C GLU A 92 -10.38 -6.28 -3.01
N VAL A 93 -9.35 -7.07 -2.67
CA VAL A 93 -8.59 -6.96 -1.41
C VAL A 93 -7.21 -6.42 -1.71
N VAL A 94 -6.77 -5.49 -0.88
CA VAL A 94 -5.44 -4.88 -0.93
C VAL A 94 -4.81 -4.94 0.46
N LEU A 95 -3.57 -5.39 0.55
CA LEU A 95 -2.81 -5.46 1.80
C LEU A 95 -2.24 -4.11 2.16
N LEU A 96 -2.11 -3.89 3.47
CA LEU A 96 -1.55 -2.67 4.07
C LEU A 96 -0.44 -3.05 5.06
N ALA A 97 0.69 -2.35 5.00
CA ALA A 97 1.77 -2.47 5.97
C ALA A 97 2.54 -1.15 6.08
N GLY A 98 3.01 -0.81 7.27
CA GLY A 98 3.79 0.40 7.49
C GLY A 98 3.89 0.79 8.94
N ASP A 99 3.95 2.08 9.20
CA ASP A 99 4.23 2.62 10.53
C ASP A 99 3.16 3.60 11.01
N ARG A 100 3.09 3.70 12.33
CA ARG A 100 2.29 4.70 13.03
C ARG A 100 3.11 5.32 14.14
N ASP A 101 3.24 6.64 14.08
CA ASP A 101 3.84 7.42 15.17
C ASP A 101 2.81 8.39 15.74
N GLY A 102 2.35 8.09 16.97
CA GLY A 102 1.29 8.83 17.60
C GLY A 102 -0.01 8.84 16.80
N ASP A 103 -0.37 9.99 16.25
CA ASP A 103 -1.53 10.18 15.38
C ASP A 103 -1.19 10.06 13.88
N THR A 104 0.08 10.08 13.50
CA THR A 104 0.52 10.01 12.11
C THR A 104 0.58 8.55 11.63
N LEU A 105 0.11 8.32 10.40
CA LEU A 105 0.14 7.04 9.72
C LEU A 105 0.85 7.18 8.38
N GLU A 106 1.78 6.25 8.11
CA GLU A 106 2.46 6.10 6.83
C GLU A 106 2.48 4.61 6.48
N ILE A 107 1.75 4.22 5.44
CA ILE A 107 1.61 2.83 5.04
C ILE A 107 1.75 2.66 3.54
N GLU A 108 2.23 1.51 3.13
CA GLU A 108 2.28 1.02 1.77
C GLU A 108 1.12 0.06 1.52
N GLU A 109 0.66 0.01 0.28
CA GLU A 109 -0.37 -0.93 -0.16
C GLU A 109 0.15 -1.87 -1.26
N SER A 110 -0.40 -3.09 -1.28
CA SER A 110 -0.11 -4.09 -2.31
C SER A 110 -1.37 -4.87 -2.69
N ASN A 111 -1.67 -4.95 -3.97
CA ASN A 111 -2.80 -5.72 -4.48
C ASN A 111 -2.46 -7.18 -4.84
N ASP A 112 -1.18 -7.55 -4.77
CA ASP A 112 -0.68 -8.90 -5.08
C ASP A 112 0.17 -9.50 -3.94
N GLY A 113 0.43 -8.73 -2.88
CA GLY A 113 1.24 -9.14 -1.74
C GLY A 113 2.75 -9.11 -1.98
N THR A 114 3.21 -8.54 -3.10
CA THR A 114 4.63 -8.51 -3.47
C THR A 114 5.06 -7.12 -3.93
N ASN A 115 4.27 -6.49 -4.79
CA ASN A 115 4.60 -5.19 -5.36
C ASN A 115 3.84 -4.08 -4.64
N ILE A 116 4.53 -3.01 -4.31
CA ILE A 116 3.91 -1.81 -3.76
C ILE A 116 3.17 -1.09 -4.88
N THR A 117 1.87 -0.89 -4.70
CA THR A 117 0.98 -0.23 -5.66
C THR A 117 0.60 1.18 -5.26
N GLY A 118 0.82 1.55 -3.99
CA GLY A 118 0.58 2.90 -3.50
C GLY A 118 1.03 3.09 -2.06
N VAL A 119 0.94 4.34 -1.62
CA VAL A 119 1.27 4.77 -0.26
C VAL A 119 0.15 5.63 0.30
N TRP A 120 -0.06 5.55 1.62
CA TRP A 120 -1.01 6.40 2.34
C TRP A 120 -0.27 7.21 3.39
N ILE A 121 -0.52 8.49 3.43
CA ILE A 121 -0.01 9.38 4.46
C ILE A 121 -1.19 10.07 5.11
N GLY A 122 -1.33 9.96 6.43
CA GLY A 122 -2.51 10.48 7.10
C GLY A 122 -2.38 10.63 8.60
N ARG A 123 -3.51 10.98 9.23
CA ARG A 123 -3.60 11.18 10.66
C ARG A 123 -4.91 10.65 11.22
N PHE A 124 -4.80 10.08 12.42
CA PHE A 124 -5.96 9.77 13.27
C PHE A 124 -6.37 11.00 14.07
N ASP A 125 -7.66 11.20 14.20
CA ASP A 125 -8.19 12.19 15.13
C ASP A 125 -8.41 11.61 16.55
N ALA A 126 -8.90 12.46 17.46
CA ALA A 126 -9.14 12.05 18.85
C ALA A 126 -10.25 10.98 19.00
N THR A 127 -11.08 10.78 18.01
CA THR A 127 -12.12 9.74 17.99
C THR A 127 -11.62 8.42 17.39
N GLY A 128 -10.42 8.45 16.81
CA GLY A 128 -9.81 7.32 16.13
C GLY A 128 -10.19 7.20 14.66
N ASP A 129 -10.87 8.21 14.11
CA ASP A 129 -11.15 8.29 12.68
C ASP A 129 -9.87 8.67 11.93
N LEU A 130 -9.68 8.15 10.71
CA LEU A 130 -8.50 8.40 9.89
C LEU A 130 -8.85 9.29 8.69
N LYS A 131 -8.01 10.29 8.48
CA LYS A 131 -7.95 11.07 7.24
C LYS A 131 -6.56 10.94 6.64
N ALA A 132 -6.47 10.51 5.39
CA ALA A 132 -5.23 10.31 4.69
C ALA A 132 -5.37 10.67 3.21
N ASP A 133 -4.24 10.80 2.55
CA ASP A 133 -4.14 10.81 1.09
C ASP A 133 -3.46 9.52 0.64
N ARG A 134 -4.10 8.80 -0.27
CA ARG A 134 -3.53 7.66 -0.97
C ARG A 134 -2.93 8.14 -2.29
N MET A 135 -1.70 7.77 -2.56
CA MET A 135 -0.97 8.10 -3.79
C MET A 135 -0.47 6.82 -4.45
N ASN A 136 -0.16 6.89 -5.75
CA ASN A 136 0.58 5.83 -6.42
C ASN A 136 1.98 5.67 -5.79
N SER A 137 2.68 4.57 -6.07
CA SER A 137 4.02 4.32 -5.55
C SER A 137 5.09 5.36 -5.97
N ASP A 138 4.79 6.18 -6.98
CA ASP A 138 5.60 7.31 -7.42
C ASP A 138 5.12 8.66 -6.83
N GLU A 139 4.26 8.61 -5.81
CA GLU A 139 3.64 9.77 -5.14
C GLU A 139 2.71 10.62 -6.03
N SER A 140 2.33 10.11 -7.19
CA SER A 140 1.37 10.76 -8.09
C SER A 140 -0.07 10.43 -7.73
N ASP A 141 -1.02 11.21 -8.27
CA ASP A 141 -2.47 10.98 -8.23
C ASP A 141 -3.03 10.82 -6.79
N PRO A 142 -2.92 11.87 -5.93
CA PRO A 142 -3.44 11.79 -4.57
C PRO A 142 -4.96 11.67 -4.56
N GLN A 143 -5.46 10.68 -3.82
CA GLN A 143 -6.87 10.42 -3.60
C GLN A 143 -7.19 10.47 -2.10
N PRO A 144 -8.22 11.21 -1.67
CA PRO A 144 -8.55 11.31 -0.26
C PRO A 144 -9.06 9.97 0.29
N VAL A 145 -8.60 9.64 1.49
CA VAL A 145 -9.09 8.52 2.30
C VAL A 145 -9.76 9.09 3.54
N VAL A 146 -11.02 8.75 3.74
CA VAL A 146 -11.78 9.17 4.92
C VAL A 146 -12.41 7.93 5.55
N LEU A 147 -11.92 7.57 6.74
CA LEU A 147 -12.35 6.37 7.44
C LEU A 147 -12.89 6.70 8.82
N ARG A 148 -13.96 6.05 9.21
CA ARG A 148 -14.51 6.09 10.56
C ARG A 148 -14.26 4.77 11.26
N LEU A 149 -13.81 4.85 12.51
CA LEU A 149 -13.66 3.67 13.34
C LEU A 149 -15.04 3.06 13.61
N ALA A 150 -15.26 1.85 13.12
CA ALA A 150 -16.50 1.14 13.39
C ALA A 150 -16.60 0.79 14.89
N PRO A 151 -17.78 0.86 15.52
CA PRO A 151 -17.97 0.41 16.88
C PRO A 151 -17.61 -1.07 16.97
N GLY A 152 -16.44 -1.33 17.58
CA GLY A 152 -15.99 -2.70 17.82
C GLY A 152 -16.90 -3.37 18.84
N LYS A 153 -16.95 -4.70 18.83
CA LYS A 153 -17.45 -5.48 19.96
C LYS A 153 -16.50 -5.22 21.13
N ARG A 154 -16.82 -4.30 22.02
CA ARG A 154 -16.08 -4.09 23.24
C ARG A 154 -16.52 -5.17 24.23
N ALA A 155 -15.62 -6.09 24.56
CA ALA A 155 -15.79 -6.90 25.73
C ALA A 155 -15.71 -5.99 26.97
N ALA A 156 -16.83 -5.71 27.59
CA ALA A 156 -16.86 -5.00 28.85
C ALA A 156 -16.68 -6.02 29.98
N LEU A 157 -15.58 -5.90 30.72
CA LEU A 157 -15.37 -6.71 31.94
C LEU A 157 -16.18 -6.04 33.06
N GLN A 158 -17.22 -6.72 33.54
CA GLN A 158 -17.94 -6.34 34.75
C GLN A 158 -17.57 -7.27 35.91
N VAL A 159 -17.27 -6.66 37.05
CA VAL A 159 -17.09 -7.40 38.31
C VAL A 159 -18.44 -7.45 39.03
N ARG A 160 -19.04 -8.61 39.07
CA ARG A 160 -20.27 -8.87 39.82
C ARG A 160 -20.00 -9.98 40.81
N ASP A 161 -20.32 -9.74 42.07
CA ASP A 161 -20.17 -10.72 43.17
C ASP A 161 -18.71 -11.27 43.28
N GLY A 162 -17.69 -10.43 43.02
CA GLY A 162 -16.30 -10.83 43.10
C GLY A 162 -15.81 -11.71 41.92
N ARG A 163 -16.65 -11.93 40.92
CA ARG A 163 -16.28 -12.63 39.68
C ARG A 163 -16.23 -11.69 38.49
N VAL A 164 -15.19 -11.83 37.69
CA VAL A 164 -15.06 -11.10 36.43
C VAL A 164 -15.85 -11.85 35.36
N GLN A 165 -16.86 -11.19 34.79
CA GLN A 165 -17.62 -11.70 33.64
C GLN A 165 -17.35 -10.83 32.42
N GLU A 166 -17.09 -11.48 31.31
CA GLU A 166 -16.95 -10.82 30.02
C GLU A 166 -18.34 -10.64 29.39
N ILE A 167 -18.72 -9.41 29.14
CA ILE A 167 -20.00 -9.08 28.50
C ILE A 167 -19.71 -8.48 27.12
N GLU A 168 -20.20 -9.12 26.08
CA GLU A 168 -20.17 -8.54 24.72
C GLU A 168 -21.17 -7.37 24.64
N THR A 169 -20.66 -6.16 24.46
CA THR A 169 -21.49 -4.97 24.18
C THR A 169 -21.48 -4.68 22.68
N VAL A 170 -22.64 -4.80 22.06
CA VAL A 170 -22.88 -4.38 20.68
C VAL A 170 -23.57 -3.02 20.73
N GLY A 171 -22.92 -1.98 20.17
CA GLY A 171 -23.55 -0.67 19.98
C GLY A 171 -23.88 0.10 21.25
N GLY A 172 -23.12 -0.07 22.36
CA GLY A 172 -23.31 0.72 23.58
C GLY A 172 -24.56 0.33 24.41
N VAL A 173 -25.32 -0.69 24.01
CA VAL A 173 -26.47 -1.23 24.74
C VAL A 173 -26.04 -2.49 25.47
N VAL A 174 -26.14 -2.49 26.79
CA VAL A 174 -25.91 -3.67 27.63
C VAL A 174 -27.15 -4.55 27.57
N ASN A 175 -27.09 -5.66 26.87
CA ASN A 175 -28.14 -6.69 26.96
C ASN A 175 -27.91 -7.50 28.24
N LEU A 176 -28.68 -7.22 29.28
CA LEU A 176 -28.77 -8.06 30.46
C LEU A 176 -29.57 -9.31 30.09
N ARG A 177 -28.88 -10.44 29.86
CA ARG A 177 -29.53 -11.73 29.83
C ARG A 177 -29.74 -12.16 31.27
N THR A 178 -30.94 -12.06 31.76
CA THR A 178 -31.39 -12.69 33.01
C THR A 178 -31.71 -14.13 32.67
N ASP A 179 -30.86 -15.06 33.07
CA ASP A 179 -31.21 -16.48 33.11
C ASP A 179 -32.01 -16.69 34.42
N ASP A 180 -33.30 -17.08 34.28
CA ASP A 180 -34.14 -17.64 35.34
C ASP A 180 -33.80 -19.07 35.58
#